data_7e09a934b3a27665df9073152974037f
#
_entry.id   7e09a934b3a27665df9073152974037f
#
_cell.length_a   1.000
_cell.length_b   1.000
_cell.length_c   1.000
_cell.angle_alpha   90.00
_cell.angle_beta   90.00
_cell.angle_gamma   90.00
#
_symmetry.space_group_name_H-M   'P 1'
#
loop_
_entity.id
_entity.type
_entity.pdbx_description
1 polymer ?
#
loop_
_entity_poly.entity_id
_entity_poly.type
_entity_poly.pdbx_seq_one_letter_code
_entity_poly.pdbx_strand_id
1 'polypeptide(L)'
;MEFIKMHGLGNDFILLDCMAETPAWDPAALARQLCRRNFSVGADGLVLALPSSVADARMRIFNPDGSEPEMCGNAIRCLARFLCDEGYVSGDALSIETLAGVLSLSVSRPAKAGMLVSVDMGVPEITGEITLPIAGQSVPFTLVSTGNPHAVTYDLFPNQRLFQVCGPLIEHDPAFPQGVNVEFCLREDAHTVRVLVWERGAGPTLACGTGATAAFCTGLQRGLIASPAEMRLPGGVLRFERTENGHVIMTGPAEEAFRGQINLESREFA
;
A
#
# COMPACT_ATOMS: atom_id res chain seq x y z
N MET A 1 14.45 1.92 22.75
CA MET A 1 14.00 1.11 21.60
C MET A 1 14.53 1.75 20.33
N GLU A 2 15.20 0.99 19.49
CA GLU A 2 15.66 1.44 18.17
C GLU A 2 14.56 1.28 17.16
N PHE A 3 14.53 2.16 16.15
CA PHE A 3 13.57 2.09 15.05
C PHE A 3 14.19 2.60 13.75
N ILE A 4 13.61 2.20 12.65
CA ILE A 4 13.92 2.69 11.30
C ILE A 4 12.68 3.37 10.74
N LYS A 5 12.84 4.61 10.26
CA LYS A 5 11.81 5.32 9.52
C LYS A 5 11.95 5.02 8.05
N MET A 6 10.92 4.42 7.46
CA MET A 6 10.90 4.02 6.06
C MET A 6 9.65 4.51 5.35
N HIS A 7 9.66 4.57 4.03
CA HIS A 7 8.47 4.83 3.24
C HIS A 7 8.47 4.11 1.90
N GLY A 8 7.26 3.81 1.41
CA GLY A 8 7.00 3.44 0.04
C GLY A 8 6.17 4.52 -0.64
N LEU A 9 6.81 5.39 -1.45
CA LEU A 9 6.16 6.50 -2.13
C LEU A 9 5.42 7.48 -1.21
N GLY A 10 6.05 7.83 -0.06
CA GLY A 10 5.49 8.78 0.90
C GLY A 10 4.51 8.18 1.91
N ASN A 11 4.04 6.96 1.74
CA ASN A 11 3.36 6.22 2.79
C ASN A 11 4.42 5.68 3.76
N ASP A 12 4.45 6.23 4.99
CA ASP A 12 5.60 6.17 5.88
C ASP A 12 5.36 5.31 7.13
N PHE A 13 6.38 4.54 7.49
CA PHE A 13 6.30 3.55 8.56
C PHE A 13 7.43 3.70 9.57
N ILE A 14 7.14 3.32 10.82
CA ILE A 14 8.12 3.02 11.84
C ILE A 14 8.33 1.51 11.79
N LEU A 15 9.54 1.06 11.43
CA LEU A 15 9.89 -0.35 11.40
C LEU A 15 10.70 -0.69 12.64
N LEU A 16 10.31 -1.76 13.33
CA LEU A 16 11.04 -2.32 14.46
C LEU A 16 11.59 -3.69 14.09
N ASP A 17 12.88 -3.86 14.35
CA ASP A 17 13.55 -5.15 14.26
C ASP A 17 13.20 -6.01 15.47
N CYS A 18 12.43 -7.04 15.26
CA CYS A 18 12.03 -8.05 16.24
C CYS A 18 12.40 -9.46 15.76
N MET A 19 13.40 -9.58 14.86
CA MET A 19 13.82 -10.86 14.28
C MET A 19 14.47 -11.78 15.30
N ALA A 20 15.14 -11.20 16.34
CA ALA A 20 15.77 -11.99 17.39
C ALA A 20 14.78 -12.49 18.46
N GLU A 21 13.75 -11.71 18.76
CA GLU A 21 12.80 -12.00 19.85
C GLU A 21 11.43 -11.36 19.58
N THR A 22 10.36 -12.13 19.81
CA THR A 22 9.01 -11.59 19.76
C THR A 22 8.77 -10.67 20.97
N PRO A 23 8.36 -9.43 20.75
CA PRO A 23 8.18 -8.46 21.84
C PRO A 23 7.07 -8.86 22.81
N ALA A 24 7.30 -8.60 24.11
CA ALA A 24 6.31 -8.83 25.16
C ALA A 24 5.31 -7.66 25.34
N TRP A 25 5.58 -6.50 24.70
CA TRP A 25 4.68 -5.33 24.75
C TRP A 25 3.55 -5.42 23.72
N ASP A 26 2.46 -4.66 23.94
CA ASP A 26 1.32 -4.60 23.03
C ASP A 26 1.64 -3.73 21.80
N PRO A 27 1.73 -4.33 20.59
CA PRO A 27 2.04 -3.58 19.37
C PRO A 27 0.97 -2.55 19.00
N ALA A 28 -0.30 -2.82 19.27
CA ALA A 28 -1.39 -1.91 18.97
C ALA A 28 -1.32 -0.65 19.84
N ALA A 29 -1.01 -0.81 21.13
CA ALA A 29 -0.79 0.33 22.03
C ALA A 29 0.43 1.15 21.60
N LEU A 30 1.51 0.48 21.21
CA LEU A 30 2.73 1.14 20.75
C LEU A 30 2.50 1.90 19.43
N ALA A 31 1.73 1.34 18.49
CA ALA A 31 1.36 2.02 17.25
C ALA A 31 0.59 3.32 17.53
N ARG A 32 -0.43 3.27 18.40
CA ARG A 32 -1.18 4.47 18.83
C ARG A 32 -0.27 5.55 19.42
N GLN A 33 0.78 5.15 20.11
CA GLN A 33 1.74 6.08 20.72
C GLN A 33 2.73 6.64 19.69
N LEU A 34 3.39 5.77 18.91
CA LEU A 34 4.49 6.14 18.04
C LEU A 34 4.03 6.85 16.76
N CYS A 35 2.87 6.47 16.22
CA CYS A 35 2.37 7.04 14.97
C CYS A 35 1.77 8.44 15.10
N ARG A 36 1.60 8.97 16.34
CA ARG A 36 1.09 10.34 16.56
C ARG A 36 2.02 11.38 15.95
N ARG A 37 1.61 11.96 14.81
CA ARG A 37 2.34 13.07 14.19
C ARG A 37 2.40 14.27 15.14
N ASN A 38 3.49 15.02 15.14
CA ASN A 38 3.78 16.17 16.00
C ASN A 38 4.03 15.86 17.50
N PHE A 39 3.68 14.68 17.97
CA PHE A 39 3.82 14.31 19.39
C PHE A 39 4.78 13.15 19.64
N SER A 40 5.10 12.38 18.60
CA SER A 40 6.03 11.24 18.66
C SER A 40 6.84 11.18 17.37
N VAL A 41 7.26 9.98 16.93
CA VAL A 41 7.93 9.79 15.65
C VAL A 41 7.02 10.20 14.48
N GLY A 42 5.75 9.84 14.57
CA GLY A 42 4.75 10.12 13.54
C GLY A 42 4.92 9.21 12.32
N ALA A 43 3.87 8.49 11.96
CA ALA A 43 3.86 7.61 10.79
C ALA A 43 2.42 7.24 10.40
N ASP A 44 2.27 6.64 9.22
CA ASP A 44 1.03 6.01 8.76
C ASP A 44 0.85 4.61 9.35
N GLY A 45 1.90 4.01 9.91
CA GLY A 45 1.83 2.73 10.58
C GLY A 45 3.12 2.30 11.27
N LEU A 46 2.97 1.29 12.13
CA LEU A 46 4.05 0.57 12.79
C LEU A 46 4.20 -0.81 12.14
N VAL A 47 5.41 -1.14 11.71
CA VAL A 47 5.75 -2.44 11.10
C VAL A 47 6.70 -3.20 12.01
N LEU A 48 6.40 -4.46 12.27
CA LEU A 48 7.29 -5.36 13.00
C LEU A 48 7.88 -6.39 12.03
N ALA A 49 9.20 -6.47 12.00
CA ALA A 49 9.94 -7.57 11.40
C ALA A 49 10.07 -8.70 12.44
N LEU A 50 9.47 -9.85 12.19
CA LEU A 50 9.43 -10.98 13.13
C LEU A 50 9.97 -12.25 12.47
N PRO A 51 10.50 -13.22 13.25
CA PRO A 51 10.83 -14.52 12.71
C PRO A 51 9.58 -15.26 12.22
N SER A 52 9.73 -16.08 11.19
CA SER A 52 8.70 -16.97 10.66
C SER A 52 9.19 -18.41 10.62
N SER A 53 8.28 -19.36 10.77
CA SER A 53 8.56 -20.79 10.56
C SER A 53 8.24 -21.27 9.15
N VAL A 54 7.61 -20.43 8.32
CA VAL A 54 7.10 -20.78 6.98
C VAL A 54 7.58 -19.85 5.88
N ALA A 55 8.29 -18.76 6.23
CA ALA A 55 8.83 -17.75 5.33
C ALA A 55 10.16 -17.22 5.85
N ASP A 56 10.83 -16.34 5.09
CA ASP A 56 12.07 -15.70 5.52
C ASP A 56 11.87 -14.73 6.68
N ALA A 57 10.70 -14.10 6.75
CA ALA A 57 10.27 -13.26 7.87
C ALA A 57 8.75 -13.21 7.95
N ARG A 58 8.23 -12.71 9.08
CA ARG A 58 6.83 -12.37 9.27
C ARG A 58 6.67 -10.87 9.45
N MET A 59 5.71 -10.29 8.71
CA MET A 59 5.27 -8.93 8.88
C MET A 59 4.03 -8.85 9.75
N ARG A 60 4.06 -8.01 10.78
CA ARG A 60 2.85 -7.45 11.38
C ARG A 60 2.85 -5.96 11.16
N ILE A 61 1.71 -5.41 10.83
CA ILE A 61 1.54 -3.97 10.61
C ILE A 61 0.36 -3.46 11.43
N PHE A 62 0.50 -2.28 12.03
CA PHE A 62 -0.51 -1.64 12.85
C PHE A 62 -0.75 -0.22 12.38
N ASN A 63 -2.00 0.14 12.15
CA ASN A 63 -2.41 1.50 11.84
C ASN A 63 -2.24 2.44 13.05
N PRO A 64 -2.31 3.77 12.88
CA PRO A 64 -2.20 4.74 13.98
C PRO A 64 -3.28 4.58 15.06
N ASP A 65 -4.44 3.99 14.74
CA ASP A 65 -5.51 3.67 15.68
C ASP A 65 -5.30 2.35 16.44
N GLY A 66 -4.24 1.60 16.07
CA GLY A 66 -3.90 0.30 16.63
C GLY A 66 -4.60 -0.89 15.94
N SER A 67 -5.40 -0.68 14.92
CA SER A 67 -5.94 -1.76 14.10
C SER A 67 -4.83 -2.46 13.31
N GLU A 68 -4.98 -3.77 13.07
CA GLU A 68 -4.01 -4.60 12.35
C GLU A 68 -4.60 -5.02 11.00
N PRO A 69 -4.23 -4.37 9.88
CA PRO A 69 -4.65 -4.80 8.54
C PRO A 69 -3.93 -6.08 8.13
N GLU A 70 -4.56 -6.85 7.26
CA GLU A 70 -4.02 -8.14 6.81
C GLU A 70 -2.72 -8.00 6.02
N MET A 71 -2.58 -6.94 5.22
CA MET A 71 -1.41 -6.64 4.40
C MET A 71 -1.38 -5.16 4.01
N CYS A 72 -0.17 -4.66 3.71
CA CYS A 72 0.04 -3.36 3.08
C CYS A 72 1.19 -3.46 2.08
N GLY A 73 0.90 -3.20 0.79
CA GLY A 73 1.87 -3.29 -0.30
C GLY A 73 3.07 -2.33 -0.15
N ASN A 74 2.89 -1.18 0.49
CA ASN A 74 3.99 -0.24 0.75
C ASN A 74 4.86 -0.71 1.92
N ALA A 75 4.24 -1.18 3.00
CA ALA A 75 4.94 -1.67 4.19
C ALA A 75 5.77 -2.92 3.88
N ILE A 76 5.23 -3.87 3.09
CA ILE A 76 5.95 -5.10 2.78
C ILE A 76 7.19 -4.83 1.90
N ARG A 77 7.16 -3.80 1.02
CA ARG A 77 8.36 -3.38 0.28
C ARG A 77 9.42 -2.79 1.22
N CYS A 78 9.01 -1.99 2.22
CA CYS A 78 9.91 -1.47 3.23
C CYS A 78 10.54 -2.60 4.04
N LEU A 79 9.75 -3.59 4.47
CA LEU A 79 10.27 -4.76 5.19
C LEU A 79 11.23 -5.58 4.33
N ALA A 80 10.90 -5.83 3.07
CA ALA A 80 11.79 -6.57 2.16
C ALA A 80 13.15 -5.87 1.99
N ARG A 81 13.13 -4.56 1.83
CA ARG A 81 14.37 -3.76 1.80
C ARG A 81 15.16 -3.90 3.09
N PHE A 82 14.52 -3.72 4.23
CA PHE A 82 15.14 -3.88 5.54
C PHE A 82 15.82 -5.25 5.70
N LEU A 83 15.12 -6.33 5.37
CA LEU A 83 15.68 -7.69 5.49
C LEU A 83 16.93 -7.91 4.64
N CYS A 84 16.96 -7.29 3.45
CA CYS A 84 18.14 -7.32 2.58
C CYS A 84 19.28 -6.45 3.10
N ASP A 85 18.98 -5.22 3.57
CA ASP A 85 20.00 -4.26 4.04
C ASP A 85 20.66 -4.72 5.34
N GLU A 86 19.91 -5.39 6.25
CA GLU A 86 20.42 -5.96 7.49
C GLU A 86 21.01 -7.37 7.33
N GLY A 87 20.95 -7.95 6.12
CA GLY A 87 21.55 -9.26 5.83
C GLY A 87 20.76 -10.46 6.37
N TYR A 88 19.49 -10.29 6.73
CA TYR A 88 18.59 -11.40 7.10
C TYR A 88 18.28 -12.30 5.90
N VAL A 89 18.28 -11.73 4.71
CA VAL A 89 18.06 -12.46 3.46
C VAL A 89 19.22 -12.20 2.51
N SER A 90 19.75 -13.28 1.94
CA SER A 90 20.78 -13.24 0.90
C SER A 90 20.17 -13.63 -0.44
N GLY A 91 20.29 -12.75 -1.45
CA GLY A 91 19.75 -12.99 -2.80
C GLY A 91 18.64 -12.00 -3.17
N ASP A 92 18.03 -12.24 -4.32
CA ASP A 92 17.05 -11.33 -4.92
C ASP A 92 15.60 -11.83 -4.78
N ALA A 93 15.37 -13.01 -4.21
CA ALA A 93 14.04 -13.57 -3.94
C ALA A 93 13.87 -13.79 -2.44
N LEU A 94 12.70 -13.46 -1.92
CA LEU A 94 12.34 -13.66 -0.52
C LEU A 94 10.84 -13.88 -0.37
N SER A 95 10.45 -14.43 0.78
CA SER A 95 9.07 -14.66 1.18
C SER A 95 8.77 -13.97 2.50
N ILE A 96 7.57 -13.40 2.63
CA ILE A 96 7.13 -12.74 3.86
C ILE A 96 5.75 -13.28 4.25
N GLU A 97 5.65 -13.80 5.46
CA GLU A 97 4.39 -14.19 6.08
C GLU A 97 3.62 -12.95 6.53
N THR A 98 2.35 -12.87 6.19
CA THR A 98 1.40 -11.81 6.59
C THR A 98 0.10 -12.44 7.06
N LEU A 99 -0.84 -11.64 7.58
CA LEU A 99 -2.18 -12.14 7.88
C LEU A 99 -2.97 -12.54 6.61
N ALA A 100 -2.61 -12.00 5.45
CA ALA A 100 -3.18 -12.40 4.16
C ALA A 100 -2.53 -13.67 3.56
N GLY A 101 -1.53 -14.26 4.23
CA GLY A 101 -0.77 -15.41 3.77
C GLY A 101 0.70 -15.10 3.50
N VAL A 102 1.40 -16.06 2.90
CA VAL A 102 2.80 -15.90 2.51
C VAL A 102 2.87 -15.28 1.12
N LEU A 103 3.56 -14.15 1.02
CA LEU A 103 3.79 -13.42 -0.21
C LEU A 103 5.20 -13.64 -0.72
N SER A 104 5.34 -13.84 -2.03
CA SER A 104 6.62 -13.93 -2.71
C SER A 104 7.03 -12.56 -3.25
N LEU A 105 8.27 -12.18 -2.99
CA LEU A 105 8.83 -10.91 -3.40
C LEU A 105 10.14 -11.14 -4.14
N SER A 106 10.49 -10.18 -4.99
CA SER A 106 11.82 -10.11 -5.57
C SER A 106 12.38 -8.69 -5.46
N VAL A 107 13.70 -8.62 -5.33
CA VAL A 107 14.43 -7.36 -5.17
C VAL A 107 15.36 -7.16 -6.35
N SER A 108 15.42 -5.96 -6.88
CA SER A 108 16.37 -5.58 -7.91
C SER A 108 17.06 -4.27 -7.54
N ARG A 109 18.31 -4.09 -7.97
CA ARG A 109 19.15 -2.93 -7.64
C ARG A 109 19.67 -2.28 -8.92
N PRO A 110 18.79 -1.67 -9.74
CA PRO A 110 19.24 -0.97 -10.95
C PRO A 110 20.09 0.25 -10.57
N ALA A 111 21.16 0.48 -11.32
CA ALA A 111 22.22 1.46 -10.99
C ALA A 111 21.73 2.90 -10.74
N LYS A 112 20.54 3.28 -11.25
CA LYS A 112 20.02 4.65 -11.17
C LYS A 112 18.75 4.80 -10.33
N ALA A 113 18.09 3.70 -9.95
CA ALA A 113 16.77 3.75 -9.30
C ALA A 113 16.78 3.30 -7.83
N GLY A 114 17.96 2.98 -7.27
CA GLY A 114 18.03 2.40 -5.94
C GLY A 114 17.43 0.99 -5.89
N MET A 115 17.02 0.55 -4.71
CA MET A 115 16.39 -0.76 -4.56
C MET A 115 14.91 -0.70 -4.99
N LEU A 116 14.52 -1.61 -5.89
CA LEU A 116 13.13 -1.84 -6.26
C LEU A 116 12.69 -3.20 -5.73
N VAL A 117 11.48 -3.25 -5.20
CA VAL A 117 10.86 -4.46 -4.68
C VAL A 117 9.63 -4.77 -5.51
N SER A 118 9.59 -5.99 -6.03
CA SER A 118 8.43 -6.53 -6.74
C SER A 118 7.65 -7.46 -5.81
N VAL A 119 6.34 -7.28 -5.77
CA VAL A 119 5.40 -8.02 -4.93
C VAL A 119 4.38 -8.68 -5.82
N ASP A 120 4.15 -9.97 -5.64
CA ASP A 120 3.03 -10.67 -6.27
C ASP A 120 1.74 -10.31 -5.54
N MET A 121 0.88 -9.54 -6.21
CA MET A 121 -0.42 -9.08 -5.69
C MET A 121 -1.55 -10.12 -5.91
N GLY A 122 -1.20 -11.32 -6.39
CA GLY A 122 -2.16 -12.37 -6.73
C GLY A 122 -2.95 -12.06 -8.00
N VAL A 123 -4.16 -12.60 -8.08
CA VAL A 123 -5.10 -12.40 -9.18
C VAL A 123 -6.27 -11.55 -8.70
N PRO A 124 -6.28 -10.23 -9.00
CA PRO A 124 -7.40 -9.36 -8.64
C PRO A 124 -8.69 -9.79 -9.34
N GLU A 125 -9.80 -9.71 -8.63
CA GLU A 125 -11.11 -10.10 -9.12
C GLU A 125 -11.94 -8.87 -9.50
N ILE A 126 -12.46 -8.84 -10.72
CA ILE A 126 -13.46 -7.85 -11.14
C ILE A 126 -14.84 -8.39 -10.72
N THR A 127 -15.47 -7.70 -9.75
CA THR A 127 -16.70 -8.17 -9.10
C THR A 127 -17.96 -7.58 -9.70
N GLY A 128 -17.84 -6.57 -10.56
CA GLY A 128 -18.99 -5.94 -11.23
C GLY A 128 -18.74 -4.52 -11.71
N GLU A 129 -19.82 -3.83 -12.03
CA GLU A 129 -19.83 -2.42 -12.42
C GLU A 129 -20.99 -1.69 -11.75
N ILE A 130 -20.82 -0.41 -11.46
CA ILE A 130 -21.83 0.47 -10.92
C ILE A 130 -21.74 1.85 -11.59
N THR A 131 -22.87 2.53 -11.74
CA THR A 131 -22.88 3.92 -12.21
C THR A 131 -23.39 4.82 -11.09
N LEU A 132 -22.60 5.82 -10.73
CA LEU A 132 -22.94 6.78 -9.66
C LEU A 132 -23.11 8.19 -10.21
N PRO A 133 -24.05 8.98 -9.65
CA PRO A 133 -24.24 10.37 -10.02
C PRO A 133 -23.17 11.26 -9.35
N ILE A 134 -22.17 11.69 -10.10
CA ILE A 134 -21.08 12.55 -9.61
C ILE A 134 -21.12 13.88 -10.34
N ALA A 135 -21.25 14.99 -9.60
CA ALA A 135 -21.28 16.35 -10.14
C ALA A 135 -22.25 16.55 -11.31
N GLY A 136 -23.43 15.90 -11.25
CA GLY A 136 -24.47 15.98 -12.28
C GLY A 136 -24.24 15.10 -13.53
N GLN A 137 -23.22 14.24 -13.49
CA GLN A 137 -22.92 13.26 -14.55
C GLN A 137 -23.09 11.83 -14.02
N SER A 138 -23.48 10.92 -14.89
CA SER A 138 -23.49 9.48 -14.59
C SER A 138 -22.10 8.91 -14.87
N VAL A 139 -21.35 8.57 -13.82
CA VAL A 139 -19.97 8.08 -13.92
C VAL A 139 -19.94 6.58 -13.65
N PRO A 140 -19.46 5.76 -14.61
CA PRO A 140 -19.30 4.32 -14.41
C PRO A 140 -18.04 4.02 -13.59
N PHE A 141 -18.15 3.03 -12.71
CA PHE A 141 -17.07 2.46 -11.91
C PHE A 141 -17.02 0.96 -12.12
N THR A 142 -15.81 0.44 -12.32
CA THR A 142 -15.54 -1.00 -12.26
C THR A 142 -15.23 -1.36 -10.81
N LEU A 143 -15.87 -2.40 -10.30
CA LEU A 143 -15.65 -2.89 -8.94
C LEU A 143 -14.59 -3.99 -8.98
N VAL A 144 -13.54 -3.83 -8.17
CA VAL A 144 -12.39 -4.74 -8.11
C VAL A 144 -12.11 -5.14 -6.66
N SER A 145 -11.82 -6.42 -6.46
CA SER A 145 -11.28 -6.93 -5.19
C SER A 145 -9.81 -7.29 -5.36
N THR A 146 -8.99 -6.74 -4.50
CA THR A 146 -7.58 -7.11 -4.31
C THR A 146 -7.33 -7.65 -2.89
N GLY A 147 -8.38 -8.32 -2.31
CA GLY A 147 -8.49 -8.63 -0.90
C GLY A 147 -9.30 -7.59 -0.14
N ASN A 148 -9.39 -6.36 -0.65
CA ASN A 148 -10.24 -5.27 -0.18
C ASN A 148 -11.00 -4.64 -1.37
N PRO A 149 -12.13 -3.94 -1.13
CA PRO A 149 -12.98 -3.42 -2.20
C PRO A 149 -12.44 -2.11 -2.80
N HIS A 150 -12.50 -2.02 -4.13
CA HIS A 150 -12.12 -0.85 -4.93
C HIS A 150 -13.20 -0.50 -5.95
N ALA A 151 -13.46 0.80 -6.14
CA ALA A 151 -14.30 1.36 -7.20
C ALA A 151 -13.43 2.25 -8.10
N VAL A 152 -13.21 1.79 -9.33
CA VAL A 152 -12.25 2.39 -10.28
C VAL A 152 -12.99 3.05 -11.42
N THR A 153 -12.67 4.30 -11.74
CA THR A 153 -13.16 4.98 -12.93
C THR A 153 -12.05 5.56 -13.80
N TYR A 154 -12.20 5.43 -15.12
CA TYR A 154 -11.42 6.10 -16.16
C TYR A 154 -12.22 7.20 -16.87
N ASP A 155 -13.48 7.40 -16.48
CA ASP A 155 -14.40 8.30 -17.15
C ASP A 155 -14.53 9.66 -16.45
N LEU A 156 -13.90 9.80 -15.28
CA LEU A 156 -13.78 11.05 -14.53
C LEU A 156 -12.39 11.14 -13.88
N PHE A 157 -11.67 12.23 -14.18
CA PHE A 157 -10.45 12.59 -13.42
C PHE A 157 -10.69 13.96 -12.77
N PRO A 158 -10.95 13.98 -11.45
CA PRO A 158 -11.38 15.20 -10.77
C PRO A 158 -10.21 16.17 -10.57
N ASN A 159 -10.49 17.48 -10.58
CA ASN A 159 -9.56 18.45 -9.97
C ASN A 159 -9.57 18.27 -8.43
N GLN A 160 -8.60 18.91 -7.75
CA GLN A 160 -8.41 18.76 -6.31
C GLN A 160 -9.69 19.06 -5.50
N ARG A 161 -10.46 20.12 -5.87
CA ARG A 161 -11.69 20.48 -5.17
C ARG A 161 -12.76 19.40 -5.33
N LEU A 162 -12.95 18.90 -6.54
CA LEU A 162 -13.94 17.85 -6.82
C LEU A 162 -13.53 16.53 -6.15
N PHE A 163 -12.25 16.20 -6.16
CA PHE A 163 -11.71 15.00 -5.50
C PHE A 163 -12.04 14.96 -4.00
N GLN A 164 -11.84 16.09 -3.30
CA GLN A 164 -12.17 16.22 -1.88
C GLN A 164 -13.68 16.14 -1.58
N VAL A 165 -14.52 16.40 -2.57
CA VAL A 165 -15.98 16.30 -2.43
C VAL A 165 -16.49 14.91 -2.79
N CYS A 166 -16.07 14.35 -3.94
CA CYS A 166 -16.62 13.09 -4.42
C CYS A 166 -16.01 11.86 -3.75
N GLY A 167 -14.76 11.93 -3.28
CA GLY A 167 -14.12 10.83 -2.57
C GLY A 167 -14.96 10.31 -1.41
N PRO A 168 -15.25 11.12 -0.38
CA PRO A 168 -16.06 10.67 0.76
C PRO A 168 -17.51 10.34 0.40
N LEU A 169 -18.08 11.00 -0.61
CA LEU A 169 -19.44 10.68 -1.07
C LEU A 169 -19.53 9.28 -1.69
N ILE A 170 -18.52 8.87 -2.44
CA ILE A 170 -18.46 7.54 -3.04
C ILE A 170 -18.10 6.49 -1.98
N GLU A 171 -17.09 6.78 -1.13
CA GLU A 171 -16.69 5.87 -0.05
C GLU A 171 -17.88 5.43 0.80
N HIS A 172 -18.81 6.37 1.10
CA HIS A 172 -19.95 6.15 1.98
C HIS A 172 -21.28 6.02 1.22
N ASP A 173 -21.24 5.80 -0.10
CA ASP A 173 -22.47 5.57 -0.88
C ASP A 173 -23.21 4.33 -0.35
N PRO A 174 -24.56 4.34 -0.28
CA PRO A 174 -25.34 3.19 0.16
C PRO A 174 -25.07 1.87 -0.58
N ALA A 175 -24.53 1.95 -1.80
CA ALA A 175 -24.07 0.78 -2.55
C ALA A 175 -22.85 0.08 -1.88
N PHE A 176 -22.13 0.79 -1.01
CA PHE A 176 -20.94 0.30 -0.30
C PHE A 176 -21.12 0.35 1.22
N PRO A 177 -21.93 -0.52 1.82
CA PRO A 177 -22.27 -0.44 3.25
C PRO A 177 -21.06 -0.60 4.21
N GLN A 178 -19.93 -1.11 3.72
CA GLN A 178 -18.68 -1.23 4.47
C GLN A 178 -17.62 -0.23 4.01
N GLY A 179 -18.01 0.72 3.14
CA GLY A 179 -17.08 1.63 2.47
C GLY A 179 -16.27 0.96 1.36
N VAL A 180 -15.67 1.79 0.52
CA VAL A 180 -14.89 1.37 -0.65
C VAL A 180 -13.70 2.31 -0.85
N ASN A 181 -12.56 1.79 -1.36
CA ASN A 181 -11.49 2.62 -1.89
C ASN A 181 -11.90 3.12 -3.28
N VAL A 182 -11.57 4.36 -3.61
CA VAL A 182 -11.99 4.98 -4.87
C VAL A 182 -10.78 5.42 -5.67
N GLU A 183 -10.68 4.94 -6.91
CA GLU A 183 -9.60 5.26 -7.82
C GLU A 183 -10.12 6.05 -9.03
N PHE A 184 -9.56 7.25 -9.20
CA PHE A 184 -9.78 8.09 -10.39
C PHE A 184 -8.57 8.01 -11.29
N CYS A 185 -8.77 7.52 -12.52
CA CYS A 185 -7.71 7.19 -13.45
C CYS A 185 -7.74 8.11 -14.68
N LEU A 186 -6.58 8.62 -15.06
CA LEU A 186 -6.38 9.35 -16.31
C LEU A 186 -5.32 8.62 -17.13
N ARG A 187 -5.74 8.01 -18.24
CA ARG A 187 -4.83 7.42 -19.21
C ARG A 187 -4.01 8.52 -19.88
N GLU A 188 -2.69 8.47 -19.76
CA GLU A 188 -1.77 9.37 -20.48
C GLU A 188 -1.36 8.75 -21.83
N ASP A 189 -1.05 7.44 -21.84
CA ASP A 189 -0.80 6.64 -23.04
C ASP A 189 -1.12 5.15 -22.80
N ALA A 190 -0.66 4.25 -23.71
CA ALA A 190 -0.92 2.81 -23.60
C ALA A 190 -0.22 2.15 -22.40
N HIS A 191 0.78 2.77 -21.80
CA HIS A 191 1.60 2.22 -20.73
C HIS A 191 1.69 3.15 -19.51
N THR A 192 0.92 4.25 -19.48
CA THR A 192 1.01 5.25 -18.42
C THR A 192 -0.37 5.74 -18.00
N VAL A 193 -0.65 5.64 -16.70
CA VAL A 193 -1.91 6.10 -16.09
C VAL A 193 -1.59 6.96 -14.88
N ARG A 194 -2.21 8.12 -14.79
CA ARG A 194 -2.22 8.90 -13.55
C ARG A 194 -3.38 8.44 -12.69
N VAL A 195 -3.11 8.20 -11.40
CA VAL A 195 -4.09 7.67 -10.45
C VAL A 195 -4.18 8.57 -9.22
N LEU A 196 -5.40 8.94 -8.84
CA LEU A 196 -5.71 9.52 -7.54
C LEU A 196 -6.50 8.50 -6.74
N VAL A 197 -6.11 8.29 -5.48
CA VAL A 197 -6.75 7.31 -4.60
C VAL A 197 -7.35 8.02 -3.39
N TRP A 198 -8.61 7.71 -3.14
CA TRP A 198 -9.29 7.99 -1.87
C TRP A 198 -9.43 6.68 -1.13
N GLU A 199 -8.61 6.48 -0.10
CA GLU A 199 -8.62 5.23 0.66
C GLU A 199 -9.74 5.21 1.72
N ARG A 200 -10.41 4.08 1.81
CA ARG A 200 -11.44 3.81 2.80
C ARG A 200 -10.92 4.03 4.23
N GLY A 201 -11.54 4.95 4.96
CA GLY A 201 -11.18 5.30 6.34
C GLY A 201 -9.94 6.19 6.49
N ALA A 202 -9.18 6.44 5.42
CA ALA A 202 -7.97 7.25 5.46
C ALA A 202 -8.05 8.53 4.59
N GLY A 203 -8.95 8.54 3.60
CA GLY A 203 -9.10 9.67 2.68
C GLY A 203 -8.02 9.72 1.61
N PRO A 204 -7.59 10.94 1.17
CA PRO A 204 -6.59 11.07 0.12
C PRO A 204 -5.22 10.62 0.60
N THR A 205 -4.60 9.70 -0.15
CA THR A 205 -3.26 9.18 0.16
C THR A 205 -2.29 9.43 -0.99
N LEU A 206 -0.99 9.41 -0.68
CA LEU A 206 0.06 9.61 -1.67
C LEU A 206 0.30 8.38 -2.54
N ALA A 207 0.06 7.17 -1.99
CA ALA A 207 0.25 5.91 -2.69
C ALA A 207 -0.55 4.79 -2.03
N CYS A 208 -1.35 4.09 -2.83
CA CYS A 208 -2.08 2.88 -2.45
C CYS A 208 -1.73 1.76 -3.43
N GLY A 209 -1.06 0.69 -2.95
CA GLY A 209 -0.64 -0.42 -3.79
C GLY A 209 -1.82 -1.22 -4.35
N THR A 210 -2.82 -1.53 -3.51
CA THR A 210 -4.03 -2.25 -3.90
C THR A 210 -4.91 -1.44 -4.85
N GLY A 211 -5.06 -0.12 -4.59
CA GLY A 211 -5.78 0.78 -5.48
C GLY A 211 -5.12 0.92 -6.86
N ALA A 212 -3.78 1.06 -6.89
CA ALA A 212 -3.05 1.08 -8.16
C ALA A 212 -3.15 -0.26 -8.91
N THR A 213 -3.18 -1.40 -8.19
CA THR A 213 -3.43 -2.73 -8.75
C THR A 213 -4.83 -2.81 -9.39
N ALA A 214 -5.85 -2.33 -8.68
CA ALA A 214 -7.23 -2.29 -9.18
C ALA A 214 -7.34 -1.39 -10.43
N ALA A 215 -6.70 -0.23 -10.43
CA ALA A 215 -6.61 0.67 -11.57
C ALA A 215 -5.96 -0.01 -12.79
N PHE A 216 -4.83 -0.68 -12.60
CA PHE A 216 -4.15 -1.43 -13.66
C PHE A 216 -5.05 -2.53 -14.25
N CYS A 217 -5.70 -3.34 -13.42
CA CYS A 217 -6.59 -4.41 -13.87
C CYS A 217 -7.80 -3.88 -14.65
N THR A 218 -8.43 -2.81 -14.17
CA THR A 218 -9.53 -2.14 -14.87
C THR A 218 -9.10 -1.61 -16.24
N GLY A 219 -7.93 -0.97 -16.31
CA GLY A 219 -7.38 -0.44 -17.56
C GLY A 219 -7.10 -1.54 -18.58
N LEU A 220 -6.56 -2.69 -18.16
CA LEU A 220 -6.35 -3.87 -19.02
C LEU A 220 -7.67 -4.47 -19.48
N GLN A 221 -8.64 -4.69 -18.58
CA GLN A 221 -9.94 -5.26 -18.91
C GLN A 221 -10.69 -4.41 -19.93
N ARG A 222 -10.65 -3.09 -19.78
CA ARG A 222 -11.30 -2.14 -20.71
C ARG A 222 -10.52 -1.92 -22.01
N GLY A 223 -9.34 -2.55 -22.17
CA GLY A 223 -8.47 -2.36 -23.35
C GLY A 223 -7.89 -0.95 -23.46
N LEU A 224 -7.85 -0.21 -22.34
CA LEU A 224 -7.34 1.16 -22.33
C LEU A 224 -5.81 1.20 -22.26
N ILE A 225 -5.20 0.21 -21.62
CA ILE A 225 -3.75 0.11 -21.45
C ILE A 225 -3.23 -1.28 -21.82
N ALA A 226 -1.91 -1.41 -21.96
CA ALA A 226 -1.20 -2.66 -22.17
C ALA A 226 -0.31 -2.99 -20.97
N SER A 227 0.04 -4.27 -20.81
CA SER A 227 1.05 -4.71 -19.84
C SER A 227 2.43 -4.79 -20.50
N PRO A 228 3.52 -4.33 -19.85
CA PRO A 228 3.55 -3.66 -18.56
C PRO A 228 3.11 -2.19 -18.64
N ALA A 229 2.70 -1.61 -17.50
CA ALA A 229 2.32 -0.19 -17.39
C ALA A 229 2.78 0.45 -16.08
N GLU A 230 2.87 1.77 -16.10
CA GLU A 230 3.19 2.63 -14.96
C GLU A 230 1.92 3.28 -14.40
N MET A 231 1.68 3.13 -13.11
CA MET A 231 0.67 3.88 -12.37
C MET A 231 1.37 5.03 -11.65
N ARG A 232 1.07 6.26 -12.06
CA ARG A 232 1.62 7.50 -11.49
C ARG A 232 0.70 8.02 -10.41
N LEU A 233 1.09 7.82 -9.17
CA LEU A 233 0.41 8.33 -7.99
C LEU A 233 1.05 9.64 -7.52
N PRO A 234 0.39 10.41 -6.64
CA PRO A 234 0.98 11.65 -6.08
C PRO A 234 2.35 11.44 -5.42
N GLY A 235 2.58 10.29 -4.78
CA GLY A 235 3.84 9.92 -4.11
C GLY A 235 4.93 9.39 -5.05
N GLY A 236 4.59 9.02 -6.30
CA GLY A 236 5.55 8.49 -7.28
C GLY A 236 4.96 7.40 -8.18
N VAL A 237 5.84 6.57 -8.74
CA VAL A 237 5.48 5.60 -9.77
C VAL A 237 5.56 4.18 -9.24
N LEU A 238 4.51 3.39 -9.51
CA LEU A 238 4.50 1.94 -9.39
C LEU A 238 4.41 1.34 -10.80
N ARG A 239 5.21 0.33 -11.08
CA ARG A 239 5.16 -0.43 -12.33
C ARG A 239 4.40 -1.73 -12.08
N PHE A 240 3.53 -2.05 -13.04
CA PHE A 240 2.71 -3.25 -13.01
C PHE A 240 2.93 -4.11 -14.24
N GLU A 241 2.93 -5.41 -14.02
CA GLU A 241 3.00 -6.41 -15.08
C GLU A 241 2.01 -7.53 -14.77
N ARG A 242 1.27 -7.97 -15.80
CA ARG A 242 0.41 -9.15 -15.70
C ARG A 242 1.14 -10.35 -16.27
N THR A 243 1.25 -11.40 -15.48
CA THR A 243 1.86 -12.67 -15.89
C THR A 243 0.90 -13.51 -16.74
N GLU A 244 1.41 -14.55 -17.40
CA GLU A 244 0.60 -15.45 -18.24
C GLU A 244 -0.51 -16.18 -17.45
N ASN A 245 -0.27 -16.49 -16.18
CA ASN A 245 -1.25 -17.11 -15.28
C ASN A 245 -2.18 -16.11 -14.60
N GLY A 246 -2.14 -14.83 -14.98
CA GLY A 246 -3.05 -13.79 -14.53
C GLY A 246 -2.66 -13.07 -13.25
N HIS A 247 -1.56 -13.45 -12.60
CA HIS A 247 -1.04 -12.70 -11.44
C HIS A 247 -0.59 -11.30 -11.84
N VAL A 248 -0.69 -10.39 -10.92
CA VAL A 248 -0.23 -9.00 -11.09
C VAL A 248 1.01 -8.78 -10.23
N ILE A 249 2.11 -8.45 -10.86
CA ILE A 249 3.35 -8.09 -10.18
C ILE A 249 3.43 -6.57 -10.07
N MET A 250 3.48 -6.08 -8.85
CA MET A 250 3.66 -4.66 -8.53
C MET A 250 5.11 -4.41 -8.16
N THR A 251 5.79 -3.51 -8.86
CA THR A 251 7.18 -3.11 -8.58
C THR A 251 7.24 -1.65 -8.19
N GLY A 252 7.91 -1.35 -7.09
CA GLY A 252 8.11 0.01 -6.62
C GLY A 252 9.28 0.16 -5.66
N PRO A 253 9.67 1.40 -5.37
CA PRO A 253 10.74 1.69 -4.41
C PRO A 253 10.28 1.48 -2.97
N ALA A 254 11.26 1.32 -2.10
CA ALA A 254 11.15 1.45 -0.66
C ALA A 254 12.39 2.19 -0.18
N GLU A 255 12.23 3.18 0.70
CA GLU A 255 13.32 4.04 1.10
C GLU A 255 13.43 4.13 2.62
N GLU A 256 14.67 4.06 3.12
CA GLU A 256 14.99 4.39 4.49
C GLU A 256 15.15 5.92 4.58
N ALA A 257 14.36 6.56 5.43
CA ALA A 257 14.46 8.01 5.65
C ALA A 257 15.50 8.34 6.73
N PHE A 258 15.44 7.65 7.85
CA PHE A 258 16.41 7.78 8.95
C PHE A 258 16.23 6.65 9.98
N ARG A 259 17.21 6.51 10.87
CA ARG A 259 17.19 5.64 12.06
C ARG A 259 17.16 6.49 13.32
N GLY A 260 16.58 5.96 14.39
CA GLY A 260 16.49 6.65 15.65
C GLY A 260 16.31 5.74 16.84
N GLN A 261 16.37 6.35 18.02
CA GLN A 261 16.06 5.69 19.29
C GLN A 261 14.94 6.46 20.00
N ILE A 262 14.03 5.73 20.63
CA ILE A 262 12.97 6.30 21.45
C ILE A 262 13.03 5.70 22.85
N ASN A 263 12.93 6.56 23.86
CA ASN A 263 12.76 6.14 25.25
C ASN A 263 11.28 6.04 25.58
N LEU A 264 10.80 4.82 25.86
CA LEU A 264 9.39 4.56 26.20
C LEU A 264 9.09 4.82 27.68
N GLU A 265 10.12 4.77 28.58
CA GLU A 265 9.91 4.91 30.04
C GLU A 265 9.52 6.32 30.48
N SER A 266 9.71 7.34 29.64
CA SER A 266 9.44 8.75 29.99
C SER A 266 8.09 9.27 29.50
N ARG A 267 7.22 8.43 28.95
CA ARG A 267 6.00 8.89 28.25
C ARG A 267 4.73 8.25 28.77
N GLU A 268 4.34 8.55 30.03
CA GLU A 268 2.94 8.59 30.38
C GLU A 268 2.31 9.81 29.69
N PHE A 269 1.66 9.57 28.53
CA PHE A 269 0.87 10.61 27.90
C PHE A 269 -0.56 10.55 28.45
N ALA A 270 -0.92 11.60 29.17
CA ALA A 270 -2.30 11.88 29.58
C ALA A 270 -3.21 12.05 28.35
#